data_b0195adbffc475ad44ac9b195f9a633e
#
_entry.id   b0195adbffc475ad44ac9b195f9a633e
#
_cell.length_a   1.000
_cell.length_b   1.000
_cell.length_c   1.000
_cell.angle_alpha   90.00
_cell.angle_beta   90.00
_cell.angle_gamma   90.00
#
_symmetry.space_group_name_H-M   'P 1'
#
loop_
_entity.id
_entity.type
_entity.pdbx_description
1 polymer ?
#
loop_
_entity_poly.entity_id
_entity_poly.type
_entity_poly.pdbx_seq_one_letter_code
_entity_poly.pdbx_strand_id
1 'polypeptide(L)'
;IHAEDKAKLAGRLVDAIGYERQIQNAQEKCIASSSSIKAEKRFLEAPELFGNITPESPLWPEIKKLFESYYMTACQYLNADRIKGLLVEEYANNLSEEELRNILTFYESNIGQRFAAASLSVSDKLNSHMSFGYIEELEAAEDAYIRDIKSIWERHAQRPAPAVIKANNSLP
;
A
#
# COMPACT_ATOMS: atom_id res chain seq x y z
N ILE A 1 40.09 -22.84 5.95
CA ILE A 1 39.25 -21.74 5.44
C ILE A 1 37.87 -22.07 5.96
N HIS A 2 37.46 -21.36 7.01
CA HIS A 2 36.07 -21.52 7.49
C HIS A 2 35.14 -20.97 6.38
N ALA A 3 34.23 -21.80 5.88
CA ALA A 3 33.18 -21.37 5.03
C ALA A 3 32.39 -20.26 5.80
N GLU A 4 32.25 -19.10 5.20
CA GLU A 4 31.45 -18.04 5.78
C GLU A 4 29.99 -18.52 5.79
N ASP A 5 29.33 -18.42 6.94
CA ASP A 5 27.96 -18.87 7.09
C ASP A 5 27.08 -18.19 6.02
N LYS A 6 26.28 -18.97 5.30
CA LYS A 6 25.37 -18.54 4.24
C LYS A 6 24.47 -17.38 4.69
N ALA A 7 23.98 -17.42 5.92
CA ALA A 7 23.19 -16.34 6.52
C ALA A 7 24.00 -15.03 6.65
N LYS A 8 25.30 -15.14 6.96
CA LYS A 8 26.18 -13.96 7.05
C LYS A 8 26.42 -13.33 5.68
N LEU A 9 26.59 -14.15 4.62
CA LEU A 9 26.68 -13.64 3.24
C LEU A 9 25.38 -12.95 2.81
N ALA A 10 24.24 -13.56 3.10
CA ALA A 10 22.93 -12.97 2.83
C ALA A 10 22.75 -11.64 3.58
N GLY A 11 23.18 -11.55 4.84
CA GLY A 11 23.15 -10.31 5.62
C GLY A 11 23.98 -9.20 4.99
N ARG A 12 25.22 -9.51 4.56
CA ARG A 12 26.05 -8.55 3.81
C ARG A 12 25.40 -8.10 2.50
N LEU A 13 24.74 -9.00 1.81
CA LEU A 13 24.03 -8.67 0.57
C LEU A 13 22.88 -7.70 0.84
N VAL A 14 22.06 -7.95 1.86
CA VAL A 14 20.96 -7.05 2.27
C VAL A 14 21.49 -5.65 2.59
N ASP A 15 22.61 -5.57 3.31
CA ASP A 15 23.27 -4.30 3.63
C ASP A 15 23.82 -3.59 2.37
N ALA A 16 24.48 -4.34 1.47
CA ALA A 16 25.05 -3.79 0.24
C ALA A 16 24.00 -3.29 -0.76
N ILE A 17 22.80 -3.89 -0.79
CA ILE A 17 21.66 -3.42 -1.58
C ILE A 17 21.05 -2.15 -0.99
N GLY A 18 21.17 -1.93 0.32
CA GLY A 18 20.69 -0.72 0.98
C GLY A 18 19.21 -0.74 1.37
N TYR A 19 18.63 -1.91 1.63
CA TYR A 19 17.24 -2.07 2.06
C TYR A 19 16.91 -1.32 3.36
N GLU A 20 17.87 -1.18 4.27
CA GLU A 20 17.66 -0.45 5.53
C GLU A 20 17.21 1.00 5.26
N ARG A 21 17.86 1.68 4.31
CA ARG A 21 17.45 3.04 3.90
C ARG A 21 16.03 3.06 3.32
N GLN A 22 15.64 2.05 2.53
CA GLN A 22 14.28 1.97 2.00
C GLN A 22 13.25 1.85 3.11
N ILE A 23 13.51 0.99 4.10
CA ILE A 23 12.62 0.76 5.23
C ILE A 23 12.49 2.02 6.07
N GLN A 24 13.59 2.71 6.36
CA GLN A 24 13.60 3.98 7.08
C GLN A 24 12.79 5.05 6.33
N ASN A 25 13.00 5.22 5.03
CA ASN A 25 12.24 6.15 4.20
C ASN A 25 10.73 5.81 4.19
N ALA A 26 10.39 4.52 4.12
CA ALA A 26 8.99 4.08 4.17
C ALA A 26 8.35 4.38 5.53
N GLN A 27 9.09 4.18 6.63
CA GLN A 27 8.64 4.50 7.97
C GLN A 27 8.42 6.02 8.15
N GLU A 28 9.36 6.83 7.70
CA GLU A 28 9.24 8.32 7.74
C GLU A 28 8.03 8.81 6.93
N LYS A 29 7.80 8.26 5.74
CA LYS A 29 6.63 8.57 4.92
C LYS A 29 5.33 8.12 5.60
N CYS A 30 5.31 6.95 6.24
CA CYS A 30 4.17 6.47 7.02
C CYS A 30 3.84 7.45 8.15
N ILE A 31 4.83 7.85 8.93
CA ILE A 31 4.68 8.81 10.04
C ILE A 31 4.15 10.15 9.54
N ALA A 32 4.74 10.69 8.47
CA ALA A 32 4.31 11.95 7.87
C ALA A 32 2.86 11.88 7.36
N SER A 33 2.48 10.79 6.68
CA SER A 33 1.11 10.56 6.22
C SER A 33 0.13 10.42 7.38
N SER A 34 0.51 9.66 8.42
CA SER A 34 -0.31 9.45 9.61
C SER A 34 -0.61 10.75 10.35
N SER A 35 0.37 11.65 10.44
CA SER A 35 0.19 12.96 11.08
C SER A 35 -0.73 13.90 10.29
N SER A 36 -0.94 13.64 9.00
CA SER A 36 -1.86 14.41 8.15
C SER A 36 -3.33 13.97 8.28
N ILE A 37 -3.58 12.78 8.81
CA ILE A 37 -4.93 12.23 8.98
C ILE A 37 -5.63 12.96 10.12
N LYS A 38 -6.71 13.68 9.82
CA LYS A 38 -7.51 14.39 10.82
C LYS A 38 -8.60 13.47 11.34
N ALA A 39 -8.65 13.30 12.67
CA ALA A 39 -9.64 12.45 13.34
C ALA A 39 -11.08 12.90 13.01
N GLU A 40 -11.32 14.21 12.97
CA GLU A 40 -12.62 14.79 12.67
C GLU A 40 -13.08 14.46 11.24
N LYS A 41 -12.17 14.53 10.26
CA LYS A 41 -12.47 14.15 8.88
C LYS A 41 -12.76 12.64 8.79
N ARG A 42 -11.95 11.84 9.44
CA ARG A 42 -12.12 10.38 9.43
C ARG A 42 -13.40 9.93 10.14
N PHE A 43 -13.82 10.66 11.17
CA PHE A 43 -15.11 10.42 11.83
C PHE A 43 -16.29 10.60 10.87
N LEU A 44 -16.25 11.59 9.98
CA LEU A 44 -17.32 11.80 8.99
C LEU A 44 -17.42 10.64 7.98
N GLU A 45 -16.30 9.98 7.69
CA GLU A 45 -16.25 8.86 6.74
C GLU A 45 -16.61 7.52 7.40
N ALA A 46 -16.21 7.31 8.66
CA ALA A 46 -16.37 6.05 9.38
C ALA A 46 -16.54 6.29 10.90
N PRO A 47 -17.71 6.76 11.35
CA PRO A 47 -17.96 7.08 12.76
C PRO A 47 -17.85 5.87 13.70
N GLU A 48 -18.07 4.66 13.19
CA GLU A 48 -17.92 3.42 13.93
C GLU A 48 -16.50 3.18 14.46
N LEU A 49 -15.47 3.70 13.77
CA LEU A 49 -14.06 3.63 14.23
C LEU A 49 -13.84 4.42 15.53
N PHE A 50 -14.73 5.33 15.84
CA PHE A 50 -14.69 6.18 17.04
C PHE A 50 -15.75 5.77 18.07
N GLY A 51 -16.33 4.57 17.94
CA GLY A 51 -17.41 4.11 18.80
C GLY A 51 -18.66 4.99 18.74
N ASN A 52 -18.87 5.68 17.61
CA ASN A 52 -19.91 6.69 17.40
C ASN A 52 -19.85 7.88 18.40
N ILE A 53 -18.69 8.10 19.03
CA ILE A 53 -18.46 9.27 19.89
C ILE A 53 -18.17 10.47 19.00
N THR A 54 -19.04 11.47 19.02
CA THR A 54 -18.94 12.64 18.14
C THR A 54 -17.89 13.65 18.60
N PRO A 55 -17.37 14.53 17.72
CA PRO A 55 -16.43 15.58 18.08
C PRO A 55 -16.90 16.56 19.17
N GLU A 56 -18.21 16.69 19.38
CA GLU A 56 -18.81 17.52 20.44
C GLU A 56 -18.85 16.84 21.80
N SER A 57 -18.56 15.54 21.86
CA SER A 57 -18.54 14.78 23.11
C SER A 57 -17.37 15.20 24.00
N PRO A 58 -17.55 15.30 25.33
CA PRO A 58 -16.46 15.54 26.28
C PRO A 58 -15.41 14.41 26.26
N LEU A 59 -15.73 13.22 25.69
CA LEU A 59 -14.80 12.10 25.52
C LEU A 59 -13.95 12.22 24.25
N TRP A 60 -14.29 13.12 23.34
CA TRP A 60 -13.59 13.26 22.06
C TRP A 60 -12.08 13.46 22.15
N PRO A 61 -11.53 14.30 23.05
CA PRO A 61 -10.09 14.48 23.17
C PRO A 61 -9.34 13.19 23.48
N GLU A 62 -9.93 12.31 24.29
CA GLU A 62 -9.33 11.02 24.64
C GLU A 62 -9.38 10.05 23.44
N ILE A 63 -10.53 9.95 22.79
CA ILE A 63 -10.71 9.12 21.59
C ILE A 63 -9.80 9.58 20.45
N LYS A 64 -9.70 10.90 20.22
CA LYS A 64 -8.80 11.47 19.24
C LYS A 64 -7.34 11.09 19.49
N LYS A 65 -6.89 11.17 20.75
CA LYS A 65 -5.54 10.76 21.14
C LYS A 65 -5.27 9.27 20.88
N LEU A 66 -6.25 8.41 21.18
CA LEU A 66 -6.15 6.98 20.88
C LEU A 66 -6.05 6.73 19.37
N PHE A 67 -6.84 7.43 18.57
CA PHE A 67 -6.81 7.35 17.11
C PHE A 67 -5.44 7.77 16.55
N GLU A 68 -4.93 8.90 16.97
CA GLU A 68 -3.61 9.39 16.56
C GLU A 68 -2.49 8.41 16.98
N SER A 69 -2.55 7.87 18.19
CA SER A 69 -1.62 6.87 18.70
C SER A 69 -1.67 5.57 17.91
N TYR A 70 -2.85 5.13 17.49
CA TYR A 70 -3.03 3.94 16.64
C TYR A 70 -2.27 4.05 15.31
N TYR A 71 -2.40 5.17 14.60
CA TYR A 71 -1.70 5.37 13.34
C TYR A 71 -0.18 5.45 13.53
N MET A 72 0.28 6.12 14.57
CA MET A 72 1.72 6.17 14.88
C MET A 72 2.28 4.79 15.23
N THR A 73 1.53 3.99 15.99
CA THR A 73 1.90 2.61 16.32
C THR A 73 1.94 1.73 15.07
N ALA A 74 0.98 1.89 14.15
CA ALA A 74 0.96 1.16 12.89
C ALA A 74 2.25 1.37 12.08
N CYS A 75 2.80 2.59 12.05
CA CYS A 75 4.06 2.87 11.37
C CYS A 75 5.28 2.20 12.03
N GLN A 76 5.22 1.87 13.32
CA GLN A 76 6.29 1.18 14.03
C GLN A 76 6.43 -0.31 13.63
N TYR A 77 5.40 -0.89 13.00
CA TYR A 77 5.49 -2.24 12.42
C TYR A 77 6.47 -2.32 11.23
N LEU A 78 6.84 -1.19 10.63
CA LEU A 78 7.95 -1.08 9.69
C LEU A 78 9.29 -1.10 10.45
N ASN A 79 9.52 -2.17 11.21
CA ASN A 79 10.76 -2.35 11.96
C ASN A 79 11.86 -2.85 11.03
N ALA A 80 12.93 -2.06 10.90
CA ALA A 80 14.03 -2.34 9.98
C ALA A 80 14.74 -3.66 10.31
N ASP A 81 14.99 -3.96 11.59
CA ASP A 81 15.69 -5.17 12.00
C ASP A 81 14.87 -6.43 11.68
N ARG A 82 13.56 -6.39 11.93
CA ARG A 82 12.68 -7.50 11.62
C ARG A 82 12.60 -7.75 10.11
N ILE A 83 12.45 -6.70 9.31
CA ILE A 83 12.38 -6.81 7.85
C ILE A 83 13.72 -7.29 7.31
N LYS A 84 14.84 -6.76 7.82
CA LYS A 84 16.19 -7.23 7.48
C LYS A 84 16.34 -8.73 7.76
N GLY A 85 15.87 -9.20 8.91
CA GLY A 85 15.90 -10.63 9.25
C GLY A 85 15.15 -11.49 8.22
N LEU A 86 13.95 -11.08 7.81
CA LEU A 86 13.16 -11.77 6.78
C LEU A 86 13.87 -11.78 5.41
N LEU A 87 14.49 -10.66 5.01
CA LEU A 87 15.24 -10.60 3.75
C LEU A 87 16.49 -11.48 3.77
N VAL A 88 17.21 -11.53 4.89
CA VAL A 88 18.36 -12.40 5.06
C VAL A 88 17.96 -13.87 4.93
N GLU A 89 16.88 -14.27 5.60
CA GLU A 89 16.34 -15.62 5.52
C GLU A 89 15.95 -15.98 4.08
N GLU A 90 15.24 -15.08 3.39
CA GLU A 90 14.78 -15.29 2.02
C GLU A 90 15.95 -15.45 1.04
N TYR A 91 16.96 -14.58 1.10
CA TYR A 91 18.16 -14.74 0.28
C TYR A 91 18.95 -16.01 0.61
N ALA A 92 19.07 -16.35 1.89
CA ALA A 92 19.75 -17.57 2.29
C ALA A 92 19.01 -18.84 1.84
N ASN A 93 17.69 -18.83 1.74
CA ASN A 93 16.92 -19.97 1.29
C ASN A 93 16.94 -20.15 -0.24
N ASN A 94 16.95 -19.04 -0.99
CA ASN A 94 16.80 -19.06 -2.45
C ASN A 94 18.12 -19.08 -3.23
N LEU A 95 19.25 -18.66 -2.63
CA LEU A 95 20.53 -18.59 -3.30
C LEU A 95 21.54 -19.56 -2.66
N SER A 96 22.40 -20.13 -3.46
CA SER A 96 23.57 -20.87 -3.00
C SER A 96 24.63 -19.92 -2.44
N GLU A 97 25.59 -20.47 -1.69
CA GLU A 97 26.73 -19.69 -1.17
C GLU A 97 27.57 -19.06 -2.29
N GLU A 98 27.76 -19.78 -3.39
CA GLU A 98 28.49 -19.29 -4.57
C GLU A 98 27.76 -18.13 -5.25
N GLU A 99 26.43 -18.24 -5.43
CA GLU A 99 25.62 -17.16 -5.99
C GLU A 99 25.64 -15.92 -5.11
N LEU A 100 25.51 -16.09 -3.79
CA LEU A 100 25.60 -14.97 -2.84
C LEU A 100 26.95 -14.25 -2.94
N ARG A 101 28.07 -14.99 -3.04
CA ARG A 101 29.40 -14.40 -3.21
C ARG A 101 29.53 -13.64 -4.52
N ASN A 102 29.03 -14.18 -5.61
CA ASN A 102 29.10 -13.56 -6.92
C ASN A 102 28.28 -12.27 -6.98
N ILE A 103 27.06 -12.30 -6.45
CA ILE A 103 26.17 -11.12 -6.37
C ILE A 103 26.78 -10.06 -5.44
N LEU A 104 27.30 -10.50 -4.29
CA LEU A 104 27.91 -9.60 -3.32
C LEU A 104 29.13 -8.88 -3.92
N THR A 105 29.96 -9.59 -4.68
CA THR A 105 31.10 -8.99 -5.41
C THR A 105 30.66 -7.85 -6.31
N PHE A 106 29.53 -8.00 -7.01
CA PHE A 106 28.95 -6.91 -7.81
C PHE A 106 28.50 -5.76 -6.93
N TYR A 107 27.67 -6.02 -5.91
CA TYR A 107 27.09 -4.96 -5.07
C TYR A 107 28.14 -4.23 -4.21
N GLU A 108 29.24 -4.86 -3.84
CA GLU A 108 30.36 -4.22 -3.15
C GLU A 108 31.27 -3.40 -4.10
N SER A 109 31.13 -3.57 -5.41
CA SER A 109 31.85 -2.75 -6.39
C SER A 109 31.31 -1.32 -6.47
N ASN A 110 32.12 -0.39 -6.99
CA ASN A 110 31.69 1.00 -7.19
C ASN A 110 30.45 1.11 -8.12
N ILE A 111 30.41 0.27 -9.17
CA ILE A 111 29.26 0.22 -10.10
C ILE A 111 28.03 -0.34 -9.40
N GLY A 112 28.19 -1.41 -8.62
CA GLY A 112 27.12 -2.04 -7.85
C GLY A 112 26.51 -1.09 -6.82
N GLN A 113 27.34 -0.33 -6.10
CA GLN A 113 26.89 0.68 -5.15
C GLN A 113 26.11 1.82 -5.83
N ARG A 114 26.56 2.26 -6.99
CA ARG A 114 25.84 3.28 -7.79
C ARG A 114 24.52 2.71 -8.33
N PHE A 115 24.51 1.46 -8.77
CA PHE A 115 23.30 0.78 -9.22
C PHE A 115 22.29 0.63 -8.07
N ALA A 116 22.73 0.20 -6.89
CA ALA A 116 21.89 0.10 -5.70
C ALA A 116 21.23 1.44 -5.37
N ALA A 117 22.02 2.51 -5.32
CA ALA A 117 21.49 3.85 -5.04
C ALA A 117 20.49 4.34 -6.11
N ALA A 118 20.76 4.07 -7.39
CA ALA A 118 19.85 4.41 -8.48
C ALA A 118 18.55 3.58 -8.41
N SER A 119 18.64 2.28 -8.09
CA SER A 119 17.49 1.40 -7.92
C SER A 119 16.58 1.84 -6.79
N LEU A 120 17.12 2.35 -5.68
CA LEU A 120 16.34 2.93 -4.59
C LEU A 120 15.53 4.15 -5.08
N SER A 121 16.17 5.06 -5.82
CA SER A 121 15.50 6.24 -6.39
C SER A 121 14.41 5.87 -7.39
N VAL A 122 14.65 4.86 -8.23
CA VAL A 122 13.65 4.33 -9.17
C VAL A 122 12.48 3.72 -8.43
N SER A 123 12.74 2.91 -7.41
CA SER A 123 11.72 2.29 -6.57
C SER A 123 10.84 3.34 -5.86
N ASP A 124 11.44 4.39 -5.33
CA ASP A 124 10.71 5.49 -4.71
C ASP A 124 9.79 6.22 -5.69
N LYS A 125 10.27 6.48 -6.91
CA LYS A 125 9.44 7.07 -7.98
C LYS A 125 8.30 6.17 -8.39
N LEU A 126 8.59 4.86 -8.58
CA LEU A 126 7.57 3.87 -8.92
C LEU A 126 6.49 3.80 -7.85
N ASN A 127 6.88 3.67 -6.59
CA ASN A 127 5.95 3.61 -5.47
C ASN A 127 5.11 4.89 -5.34
N SER A 128 5.73 6.06 -5.55
CA SER A 128 5.00 7.33 -5.55
C SER A 128 3.99 7.40 -6.70
N HIS A 129 4.37 6.96 -7.89
CA HIS A 129 3.46 6.94 -9.04
C HIS A 129 2.30 5.96 -8.82
N MET A 130 2.59 4.76 -8.31
CA MET A 130 1.55 3.75 -8.02
C MET A 130 0.62 4.16 -6.89
N SER A 131 1.10 4.96 -5.92
CA SER A 131 0.29 5.37 -4.77
C SER A 131 -0.53 6.63 -5.01
N PHE A 132 -0.07 7.55 -5.86
CA PHE A 132 -0.68 8.86 -6.07
C PHE A 132 -1.09 9.11 -7.52
N GLY A 133 -0.28 8.75 -8.51
CA GLY A 133 -0.63 8.89 -9.92
C GLY A 133 -1.78 7.96 -10.33
N TYR A 134 -1.84 6.77 -9.73
CA TYR A 134 -2.93 5.82 -9.95
C TYR A 134 -4.30 6.34 -9.46
N ILE A 135 -4.32 7.20 -8.43
CA ILE A 135 -5.58 7.77 -7.90
C ILE A 135 -6.21 8.71 -8.91
N GLU A 136 -5.46 9.59 -9.57
CA GLU A 136 -5.99 10.49 -10.59
C GLU A 136 -6.54 9.72 -11.81
N GLU A 137 -5.83 8.68 -12.24
CA GLU A 137 -6.30 7.80 -13.33
C GLU A 137 -7.54 7.01 -12.92
N LEU A 138 -7.62 6.56 -11.65
CA LEU A 138 -8.77 5.85 -11.11
C LEU A 138 -10.00 6.77 -11.03
N GLU A 139 -9.86 8.01 -10.57
CA GLU A 139 -10.95 9.00 -10.53
C GLU A 139 -11.49 9.26 -11.94
N ALA A 140 -10.62 9.42 -12.94
CA ALA A 140 -11.05 9.59 -14.32
C ALA A 140 -11.80 8.37 -14.88
N ALA A 141 -11.37 7.16 -14.50
CA ALA A 141 -12.04 5.91 -14.87
C ALA A 141 -13.40 5.76 -14.15
N GLU A 142 -13.49 6.17 -12.90
CA GLU A 142 -14.73 6.17 -12.11
C GLU A 142 -15.76 7.15 -12.69
N ASP A 143 -15.35 8.35 -13.07
CA ASP A 143 -16.20 9.33 -13.75
C ASP A 143 -16.73 8.79 -15.09
N ALA A 144 -15.89 8.09 -15.86
CA ALA A 144 -16.32 7.44 -17.09
C ALA A 144 -17.36 6.35 -16.81
N TYR A 145 -17.12 5.51 -15.81
CA TYR A 145 -18.04 4.46 -15.39
C TYR A 145 -19.40 5.02 -14.95
N ILE A 146 -19.42 6.09 -14.15
CA ILE A 146 -20.65 6.75 -13.70
C ILE A 146 -21.44 7.30 -14.89
N ARG A 147 -20.76 7.93 -15.85
CA ARG A 147 -21.42 8.41 -17.10
C ARG A 147 -22.04 7.27 -17.90
N ASP A 148 -21.34 6.14 -18.01
CA ASP A 148 -21.82 4.97 -18.74
C ASP A 148 -23.04 4.33 -18.07
N ILE A 149 -23.01 4.19 -16.74
CA ILE A 149 -24.16 3.72 -15.94
C ILE A 149 -25.37 4.63 -16.17
N LYS A 150 -25.18 5.96 -16.10
CA LYS A 150 -26.25 6.92 -16.35
C LYS A 150 -26.84 6.75 -17.75
N SER A 151 -26.01 6.58 -18.77
CA SER A 151 -26.44 6.32 -20.15
C SER A 151 -27.27 5.03 -20.28
N ILE A 152 -26.89 3.97 -19.58
CA ILE A 152 -27.66 2.70 -19.55
C ILE A 152 -29.02 2.93 -18.91
N TRP A 153 -29.09 3.65 -17.80
CA TRP A 153 -30.34 3.98 -17.13
C TRP A 153 -31.28 4.79 -18.03
N GLU A 154 -30.78 5.83 -18.69
CA GLU A 154 -31.57 6.68 -19.58
C GLU A 154 -32.16 5.89 -20.76
N ARG A 155 -31.37 4.97 -21.35
CA ARG A 155 -31.87 4.08 -22.42
C ARG A 155 -32.93 3.09 -21.91
N HIS A 156 -32.85 2.64 -20.67
CA HIS A 156 -33.84 1.75 -20.07
C HIS A 156 -35.11 2.48 -19.71
N ALA A 157 -35.03 3.71 -19.21
CA ALA A 157 -36.18 4.55 -18.88
C ALA A 157 -37.02 4.95 -20.13
N GLN A 158 -36.37 5.00 -21.31
CA GLN A 158 -37.03 5.30 -22.58
C GLN A 158 -37.68 4.08 -23.26
N ARG A 159 -37.49 2.86 -22.75
CA ARG A 159 -38.17 1.68 -23.27
C ARG A 159 -39.63 1.70 -22.84
N PRO A 160 -40.58 1.67 -23.79
CA PRO A 160 -42.02 1.54 -23.44
C PRO A 160 -42.18 0.25 -22.65
N ALA A 161 -43.02 0.31 -21.60
CA ALA A 161 -43.35 -0.88 -20.82
C ALA A 161 -43.81 -1.99 -21.77
N PRO A 162 -43.36 -3.26 -21.55
CA PRO A 162 -43.79 -4.37 -22.38
C PRO A 162 -45.30 -4.38 -22.42
N ALA A 163 -45.90 -4.41 -23.64
CA ALA A 163 -47.33 -4.49 -23.81
C ALA A 163 -47.88 -5.65 -23.01
N VAL A 164 -48.72 -5.39 -22.03
CA VAL A 164 -49.43 -6.42 -21.27
C VAL A 164 -50.29 -7.18 -22.27
N ILE A 165 -49.84 -8.36 -22.66
CA ILE A 165 -50.64 -9.29 -23.43
C ILE A 165 -51.81 -9.68 -22.53
N LYS A 166 -52.94 -9.03 -22.71
CA LYS A 166 -54.22 -9.49 -22.10
C LYS A 166 -54.45 -10.88 -22.66
N ALA A 167 -54.23 -11.90 -21.85
CA ALA A 167 -54.68 -13.25 -22.15
C ALA A 167 -56.22 -13.18 -22.28
N ASN A 168 -56.70 -13.27 -23.51
CA ASN A 168 -58.13 -13.46 -23.79
C ASN A 168 -58.47 -14.90 -23.29
N ASN A 169 -58.91 -15.02 -22.04
CA ASN A 169 -59.62 -16.18 -21.57
C ASN A 169 -61.03 -16.17 -22.18
N SER A 170 -61.13 -16.61 -23.40
CA SER A 170 -62.40 -17.13 -23.95
C SER A 170 -62.21 -18.66 -24.07
N LEU A 171 -62.60 -19.35 -23.01
CA LEU A 171 -62.91 -20.79 -23.07
C LEU A 171 -64.37 -20.92 -23.46
N PRO A 172 -64.69 -21.88 -24.34
CA PRO A 172 -66.08 -22.19 -24.76
C PRO A 172 -66.91 -22.86 -23.68
#